data_ccbdeb59c567c46481f07ca049980020
#
_entry.id   ccbdeb59c567c46481f07ca049980020
#
_cell.length_a   1.000
_cell.length_b   1.000
_cell.length_c   1.000
_cell.angle_alpha   90.00
_cell.angle_beta   90.00
_cell.angle_gamma   90.00
#
_symmetry.space_group_name_H-M   'P 1'
#
loop_
_entity.id
_entity.type
_entity.pdbx_description
1 polymer ?
#
loop_
_entity_poly.entity_id
_entity_poly.type
_entity_poly.pdbx_seq_one_letter_code
_entity_poly.pdbx_strand_id
1 'polypeptide(L)'
;MRIIDLHCYPNTEPWIKSQGPYVEALAKYWNRAWTAKAEEAVIDEFKQAGVEAVLVAFDIESVTGSPPCTNDYVARMRDDHPGVIRQAWGAVDPLKGEAAIEETKKAIKELKLLGFHFHPIMGHFSVDDRRFYPLWETINELDVPVMIDVGTTGMGAGMPGGLGAVIRHAHPSAIDQLAADFPNLRIVAAHPGWPWTDEMTAVALHKGNVSWELSGWAPKYFPDALKRDVKGRLKDKIMFGSDYPSIPYDRLFKEWNELGYSDDLMEKIFHGNAERILGL
;
A
#
# COMPACT_ATOMS: atom_id res chain seq x y z
N MET A 1 12.54 17.40 9.10
CA MET A 1 12.22 16.95 7.73
C MET A 1 10.74 16.61 7.70
N ARG A 2 10.03 16.99 6.66
CA ARG A 2 8.63 16.60 6.42
C ARG A 2 8.55 15.12 6.04
N ILE A 3 7.49 14.42 6.45
CA ILE A 3 7.33 12.99 6.19
C ILE A 3 5.90 12.75 5.70
N ILE A 4 5.74 12.25 4.48
CA ILE A 4 4.48 11.72 3.96
C ILE A 4 4.56 10.20 4.05
N ASP A 5 3.70 9.59 4.84
CA ASP A 5 3.61 8.15 4.97
C ASP A 5 2.50 7.63 4.05
N LEU A 6 2.89 6.96 2.97
CA LEU A 6 1.96 6.56 1.92
C LEU A 6 1.11 5.34 2.26
N HIS A 7 1.45 4.59 3.32
CA HIS A 7 0.83 3.31 3.61
C HIS A 7 0.44 3.19 5.09
N CYS A 8 -0.71 3.77 5.44
CA CYS A 8 -1.21 3.78 6.81
C CYS A 8 -2.61 3.18 6.87
N TYR A 9 -2.77 2.04 7.52
CA TYR A 9 -4.10 1.54 7.82
C TYR A 9 -4.71 2.28 9.02
N PRO A 10 -6.03 2.47 9.07
CA PRO A 10 -6.69 3.15 10.20
C PRO A 10 -6.50 2.46 11.55
N ASN A 11 -6.21 1.16 11.56
CA ASN A 11 -6.09 0.31 12.76
C ASN A 11 -7.26 0.46 13.75
N THR A 12 -8.43 0.81 13.25
CA THR A 12 -9.70 0.92 13.98
C THR A 12 -10.58 -0.32 13.77
N GLU A 13 -11.70 -0.39 14.48
CA GLU A 13 -12.59 -1.55 14.41
C GLU A 13 -13.07 -1.90 12.98
N PRO A 14 -13.46 -0.92 12.10
CA PRO A 14 -13.82 -1.23 10.73
C PRO A 14 -12.70 -1.90 9.94
N TRP A 15 -11.45 -1.43 10.10
CA TRP A 15 -10.31 -2.04 9.42
C TRP A 15 -10.00 -3.44 9.95
N ILE A 16 -9.98 -3.63 11.28
CA ILE A 16 -9.75 -4.96 11.88
C ILE A 16 -10.80 -5.96 11.38
N LYS A 17 -12.08 -5.58 11.36
CA LYS A 17 -13.16 -6.45 10.87
C LYS A 17 -13.01 -6.81 9.40
N SER A 18 -12.56 -5.89 8.56
CA SER A 18 -12.40 -6.11 7.12
C SER A 18 -11.35 -7.17 6.77
N GLN A 19 -10.41 -7.46 7.68
CA GLN A 19 -9.39 -8.49 7.50
C GLN A 19 -9.95 -9.93 7.64
N GLY A 20 -11.12 -10.08 8.25
CA GLY A 20 -11.73 -11.39 8.48
C GLY A 20 -10.80 -12.33 9.26
N PRO A 21 -10.67 -13.61 8.83
CA PRO A 21 -9.85 -14.61 9.55
C PRO A 21 -8.35 -14.34 9.50
N TYR A 22 -7.88 -13.42 8.65
CA TYR A 22 -6.46 -13.11 8.54
C TYR A 22 -5.90 -12.43 9.78
N VAL A 23 -6.72 -11.66 10.54
CA VAL A 23 -6.27 -11.01 11.79
C VAL A 23 -5.79 -12.03 12.81
N GLU A 24 -6.58 -13.08 13.03
CA GLU A 24 -6.23 -14.14 13.99
C GLU A 24 -4.99 -14.92 13.53
N ALA A 25 -4.91 -15.22 12.23
CA ALA A 25 -3.76 -15.89 11.63
C ALA A 25 -2.48 -15.06 11.83
N LEU A 26 -2.54 -13.76 11.58
CA LEU A 26 -1.43 -12.83 11.74
C LEU A 26 -1.00 -12.70 13.20
N ALA A 27 -1.96 -12.55 14.11
CA ALA A 27 -1.71 -12.48 15.55
C ALA A 27 -0.97 -13.73 16.06
N LYS A 28 -1.38 -14.91 15.59
CA LYS A 28 -0.72 -16.18 15.91
C LYS A 28 0.69 -16.26 15.31
N TYR A 29 0.86 -15.88 14.04
CA TYR A 29 2.13 -15.98 13.35
C TYR A 29 3.20 -15.08 13.97
N TRP A 30 2.84 -13.85 14.35
CA TRP A 30 3.76 -12.87 14.95
C TRP A 30 3.76 -12.89 16.48
N ASN A 31 2.98 -13.78 17.08
CA ASN A 31 2.80 -13.85 18.54
C ASN A 31 2.48 -12.48 19.16
N ARG A 32 1.61 -11.72 18.48
CA ARG A 32 1.20 -10.37 18.86
C ARG A 32 -0.29 -10.17 18.60
N ALA A 33 -1.01 -9.69 19.60
CA ALA A 33 -2.41 -9.32 19.40
C ALA A 33 -2.54 -8.12 18.46
N TRP A 34 -3.48 -8.21 17.53
CA TRP A 34 -3.91 -7.11 16.68
C TRP A 34 -5.28 -6.64 17.18
N THR A 35 -5.29 -5.52 17.87
CA THR A 35 -6.50 -4.96 18.46
C THR A 35 -6.80 -3.61 17.86
N ALA A 36 -8.09 -3.36 17.63
CA ALA A 36 -8.55 -2.06 17.20
C ALA A 36 -8.22 -0.99 18.24
N LYS A 37 -7.89 0.20 17.75
CA LYS A 37 -7.71 1.41 18.55
C LYS A 37 -8.90 2.35 18.34
N ALA A 38 -9.13 3.25 19.30
CA ALA A 38 -9.97 4.42 19.06
C ALA A 38 -9.33 5.31 17.99
N GLU A 39 -10.16 5.98 17.20
CA GLU A 39 -9.71 6.81 16.07
C GLU A 39 -8.75 7.91 16.55
N GLU A 40 -9.08 8.58 17.66
CA GLU A 40 -8.26 9.63 18.26
C GLU A 40 -6.86 9.13 18.65
N ALA A 41 -6.76 7.88 19.14
CA ALA A 41 -5.49 7.29 19.50
C ALA A 41 -4.61 7.05 18.27
N VAL A 42 -5.19 6.65 17.13
CA VAL A 42 -4.47 6.52 15.87
C VAL A 42 -3.95 7.88 15.38
N ILE A 43 -4.81 8.90 15.42
CA ILE A 43 -4.45 10.26 15.04
C ILE A 43 -3.32 10.81 15.92
N ASP A 44 -3.38 10.56 17.22
CA ASP A 44 -2.32 11.00 18.14
C ASP A 44 -0.98 10.29 17.88
N GLU A 45 -0.99 9.03 17.47
CA GLU A 45 0.24 8.33 17.06
C GLU A 45 0.85 8.96 15.81
N PHE A 46 0.06 9.33 14.80
CA PHE A 46 0.57 10.03 13.61
C PHE A 46 1.14 11.41 13.96
N LYS A 47 0.46 12.18 14.83
CA LYS A 47 0.96 13.47 15.34
C LYS A 47 2.29 13.30 16.08
N GLN A 48 2.38 12.32 16.99
CA GLN A 48 3.59 12.06 17.76
C GLN A 48 4.76 11.62 16.86
N ALA A 49 4.47 10.85 15.81
CA ALA A 49 5.47 10.46 14.82
C ALA A 49 5.87 11.63 13.90
N GLY A 50 5.07 12.69 13.82
CA GLY A 50 5.32 13.82 12.94
C GLY A 50 5.14 13.48 11.46
N VAL A 51 4.20 12.57 11.14
CA VAL A 51 3.89 12.13 9.77
C VAL A 51 2.60 12.74 9.26
N GLU A 52 2.56 13.02 7.96
CA GLU A 52 1.33 13.26 7.21
C GLU A 52 0.90 11.92 6.61
N ALA A 53 -0.12 11.30 7.21
CA ALA A 53 -0.55 9.96 6.82
C ALA A 53 -1.42 9.96 5.56
N VAL A 54 -1.21 8.98 4.67
CA VAL A 54 -2.15 8.61 3.61
C VAL A 54 -2.82 7.31 4.04
N LEU A 55 -4.10 7.40 4.39
CA LEU A 55 -4.86 6.25 4.88
C LEU A 55 -5.15 5.26 3.75
N VAL A 56 -5.36 4.00 4.12
CA VAL A 56 -5.71 2.92 3.18
C VAL A 56 -7.07 2.34 3.57
N ALA A 57 -8.06 2.42 2.68
CA ALA A 57 -9.29 1.63 2.76
C ALA A 57 -9.00 0.15 2.46
N PHE A 58 -9.93 -0.76 2.79
CA PHE A 58 -9.70 -2.18 2.56
C PHE A 58 -10.98 -2.94 2.24
N ASP A 59 -11.02 -3.63 1.10
CA ASP A 59 -12.17 -4.43 0.65
C ASP A 59 -11.70 -5.77 0.05
N ILE A 60 -11.97 -6.85 0.77
CA ILE A 60 -11.79 -8.23 0.34
C ILE A 60 -13.03 -9.08 0.72
N GLU A 61 -14.19 -8.42 0.71
CA GLU A 61 -15.44 -9.03 1.17
C GLU A 61 -15.78 -10.32 0.42
N SER A 62 -15.54 -10.39 -0.90
CA SER A 62 -15.79 -11.60 -1.69
C SER A 62 -14.97 -12.81 -1.24
N VAL A 63 -13.82 -12.59 -0.60
CA VAL A 63 -12.95 -13.65 -0.09
C VAL A 63 -13.31 -14.05 1.34
N THR A 64 -13.57 -13.06 2.19
CA THR A 64 -13.71 -13.29 3.65
C THR A 64 -15.15 -13.31 4.12
N GLY A 65 -16.08 -12.73 3.35
CA GLY A 65 -17.46 -12.45 3.81
C GLY A 65 -17.53 -11.34 4.87
N SER A 66 -16.43 -10.68 5.19
CA SER A 66 -16.38 -9.60 6.18
C SER A 66 -16.67 -8.25 5.52
N PRO A 67 -17.36 -7.33 6.22
CA PRO A 67 -17.65 -6.00 5.65
C PRO A 67 -16.35 -5.22 5.41
N PRO A 68 -16.27 -4.40 4.36
CA PRO A 68 -15.07 -3.62 4.05
C PRO A 68 -14.82 -2.49 5.07
N CYS A 69 -13.56 -2.08 5.19
CA CYS A 69 -13.19 -0.75 5.68
C CYS A 69 -13.40 0.22 4.52
N THR A 70 -14.53 0.92 4.52
CA THR A 70 -15.08 1.60 3.34
C THR A 70 -14.31 2.84 2.90
N ASN A 71 -14.48 3.22 1.64
CA ASN A 71 -13.98 4.47 1.07
C ASN A 71 -14.55 5.69 1.78
N ASP A 72 -15.85 5.69 2.10
CA ASP A 72 -16.50 6.75 2.86
C ASP A 72 -15.88 6.91 4.26
N TYR A 73 -15.49 5.81 4.92
CA TYR A 73 -14.86 5.85 6.24
C TYR A 73 -13.50 6.56 6.22
N VAL A 74 -12.61 6.18 5.32
CA VAL A 74 -11.28 6.81 5.24
C VAL A 74 -11.34 8.24 4.70
N ALA A 75 -12.31 8.54 3.82
CA ALA A 75 -12.57 9.90 3.35
C ALA A 75 -13.01 10.80 4.51
N ARG A 76 -13.96 10.34 5.35
CA ARG A 76 -14.39 11.06 6.55
C ARG A 76 -13.22 11.29 7.51
N MET A 77 -12.43 10.25 7.83
CA MET A 77 -11.25 10.41 8.70
C MET A 77 -10.29 11.47 8.16
N ARG A 78 -10.05 11.50 6.84
CA ARG A 78 -9.22 12.53 6.21
C ARG A 78 -9.81 13.93 6.44
N ASP A 79 -11.10 14.08 6.20
CA ASP A 79 -11.78 15.39 6.27
C ASP A 79 -11.90 15.90 7.71
N ASP A 80 -12.05 14.99 8.68
CA ASP A 80 -12.12 15.32 10.11
C ASP A 80 -10.74 15.67 10.71
N HIS A 81 -9.63 15.24 10.11
CA HIS A 81 -8.27 15.42 10.66
C HIS A 81 -7.29 16.09 9.65
N PRO A 82 -7.63 17.29 9.12
CA PRO A 82 -6.76 17.99 8.18
C PRO A 82 -5.42 18.35 8.85
N GLY A 83 -4.32 18.18 8.10
CA GLY A 83 -2.97 18.42 8.61
C GLY A 83 -2.33 17.23 9.31
N VAL A 84 -3.08 16.16 9.59
CA VAL A 84 -2.55 14.88 10.06
C VAL A 84 -2.76 13.82 9.00
N ILE A 85 -3.97 13.72 8.46
CA ILE A 85 -4.25 12.86 7.32
C ILE A 85 -4.18 13.71 6.06
N ARG A 86 -3.19 13.42 5.23
CA ARG A 86 -2.90 14.13 3.99
C ARG A 86 -3.90 13.77 2.90
N GLN A 87 -4.17 12.48 2.74
CA GLN A 87 -5.04 11.90 1.72
C GLN A 87 -5.44 10.47 2.10
N ALA A 88 -6.21 9.79 1.25
CA ALA A 88 -6.50 8.38 1.43
C ALA A 88 -6.53 7.63 0.09
N TRP A 89 -6.04 6.40 0.10
CA TRP A 89 -6.27 5.41 -0.93
C TRP A 89 -7.63 4.77 -0.73
N GLY A 90 -8.40 4.68 -1.80
CA GLY A 90 -9.59 3.84 -1.83
C GLY A 90 -9.25 2.37 -1.97
N ALA A 91 -10.23 1.53 -1.73
CA ALA A 91 -10.18 0.11 -2.03
C ALA A 91 -11.49 -0.31 -2.69
N VAL A 92 -11.39 -1.24 -3.62
CA VAL A 92 -12.53 -1.95 -4.21
C VAL A 92 -12.14 -3.42 -4.37
N ASP A 93 -13.10 -4.31 -4.19
CA ASP A 93 -12.90 -5.73 -4.43
C ASP A 93 -13.15 -6.04 -5.92
N PRO A 94 -12.10 -6.38 -6.72
CA PRO A 94 -12.25 -6.62 -8.14
C PRO A 94 -13.22 -7.76 -8.48
N LEU A 95 -13.42 -8.70 -7.55
CA LEU A 95 -14.34 -9.83 -7.73
C LEU A 95 -15.81 -9.41 -7.74
N LYS A 96 -16.13 -8.17 -7.30
CA LYS A 96 -17.48 -7.60 -7.36
C LYS A 96 -17.86 -7.07 -8.76
N GLY A 97 -16.93 -7.09 -9.73
CA GLY A 97 -17.21 -6.72 -11.13
C GLY A 97 -17.74 -5.30 -11.28
N GLU A 98 -18.94 -5.14 -11.86
CA GLU A 98 -19.53 -3.82 -12.13
C GLU A 98 -19.70 -2.97 -10.86
N ALA A 99 -20.02 -3.58 -9.72
CA ALA A 99 -20.14 -2.85 -8.46
C ALA A 99 -18.81 -2.23 -8.02
N ALA A 100 -17.68 -2.89 -8.29
CA ALA A 100 -16.35 -2.33 -8.04
C ALA A 100 -16.07 -1.12 -8.96
N ILE A 101 -16.50 -1.18 -10.22
CA ILE A 101 -16.35 -0.08 -11.18
C ILE A 101 -17.15 1.16 -10.73
N GLU A 102 -18.41 0.96 -10.32
CA GLU A 102 -19.25 2.07 -9.83
C GLU A 102 -18.71 2.68 -8.54
N GLU A 103 -18.25 1.84 -7.59
CA GLU A 103 -17.60 2.33 -6.36
C GLU A 103 -16.29 3.09 -6.67
N THR A 104 -15.53 2.64 -7.67
CA THR A 104 -14.33 3.35 -8.16
C THR A 104 -14.68 4.77 -8.62
N LYS A 105 -15.73 4.92 -9.43
CA LYS A 105 -16.18 6.23 -9.92
C LYS A 105 -16.62 7.15 -8.78
N LYS A 106 -17.39 6.62 -7.81
CA LYS A 106 -17.85 7.33 -6.63
C LYS A 106 -16.66 7.79 -5.78
N ALA A 107 -15.72 6.90 -5.47
CA ALA A 107 -14.57 7.17 -4.62
C ALA A 107 -13.72 8.35 -5.14
N ILE A 108 -13.57 8.48 -6.47
CA ILE A 108 -12.80 9.58 -7.06
C ILE A 108 -13.65 10.84 -7.25
N LYS A 109 -14.85 10.70 -7.83
CA LYS A 109 -15.66 11.87 -8.21
C LYS A 109 -16.30 12.57 -7.01
N GLU A 110 -16.74 11.80 -6.02
CA GLU A 110 -17.46 12.33 -4.86
C GLU A 110 -16.56 12.44 -3.63
N LEU A 111 -15.83 11.37 -3.28
CA LEU A 111 -15.01 11.34 -2.06
C LEU A 111 -13.60 11.93 -2.25
N LYS A 112 -13.18 12.21 -3.50
CA LYS A 112 -11.88 12.84 -3.81
C LYS A 112 -10.68 12.07 -3.23
N LEU A 113 -10.75 10.73 -3.26
CA LEU A 113 -9.64 9.89 -2.85
C LEU A 113 -8.47 10.00 -3.83
N LEU A 114 -7.26 9.67 -3.37
CA LEU A 114 -6.02 9.76 -4.14
C LEU A 114 -6.01 8.82 -5.36
N GLY A 115 -6.46 7.60 -5.16
CA GLY A 115 -6.44 6.49 -6.08
C GLY A 115 -6.82 5.23 -5.33
N PHE A 116 -6.30 4.07 -5.72
CA PHE A 116 -6.71 2.79 -5.13
C PHE A 116 -5.54 1.95 -4.66
N HIS A 117 -5.72 1.29 -3.52
CA HIS A 117 -4.83 0.25 -3.03
C HIS A 117 -5.39 -1.14 -3.30
N PHE A 118 -4.53 -2.06 -3.71
CA PHE A 118 -4.88 -3.45 -3.97
C PHE A 118 -3.89 -4.40 -3.28
N HIS A 119 -4.44 -5.40 -2.59
CA HIS A 119 -3.68 -6.50 -1.99
C HIS A 119 -3.99 -7.82 -2.72
N PRO A 120 -3.27 -8.18 -3.80
CA PRO A 120 -3.63 -9.30 -4.68
C PRO A 120 -3.68 -10.66 -3.97
N ILE A 121 -2.79 -10.88 -2.99
CA ILE A 121 -2.76 -12.15 -2.24
C ILE A 121 -4.02 -12.33 -1.41
N MET A 122 -4.42 -11.31 -0.63
CA MET A 122 -5.62 -11.38 0.21
C MET A 122 -6.91 -11.30 -0.60
N GLY A 123 -6.90 -10.53 -1.69
CA GLY A 123 -8.03 -10.42 -2.61
C GLY A 123 -8.18 -11.62 -3.56
N HIS A 124 -7.28 -12.59 -3.50
CA HIS A 124 -7.28 -13.82 -4.32
C HIS A 124 -7.34 -13.55 -5.84
N PHE A 125 -6.68 -12.50 -6.31
CA PHE A 125 -6.63 -12.16 -7.73
C PHE A 125 -5.22 -11.78 -8.18
N SER A 126 -4.96 -11.85 -9.50
CA SER A 126 -3.76 -11.29 -10.10
C SER A 126 -4.10 -10.04 -10.90
N VAL A 127 -3.28 -8.99 -10.79
CA VAL A 127 -3.56 -7.70 -11.45
C VAL A 127 -3.47 -7.77 -12.97
N ASP A 128 -2.77 -8.76 -13.53
CA ASP A 128 -2.65 -9.03 -14.96
C ASP A 128 -3.75 -9.96 -15.52
N ASP A 129 -4.69 -10.40 -14.67
CA ASP A 129 -5.85 -11.16 -15.14
C ASP A 129 -6.80 -10.25 -15.93
N ARG A 130 -7.00 -10.57 -17.21
CA ARG A 130 -7.81 -9.77 -18.13
C ARG A 130 -9.26 -9.60 -17.73
N ARG A 131 -9.78 -10.44 -16.84
CA ARG A 131 -11.13 -10.28 -16.27
C ARG A 131 -11.30 -8.95 -15.53
N PHE A 132 -10.21 -8.40 -14.99
CA PHE A 132 -10.21 -7.15 -14.23
C PHE A 132 -9.84 -5.93 -15.07
N TYR A 133 -9.54 -6.09 -16.35
CA TYR A 133 -9.15 -4.97 -17.22
C TYR A 133 -10.18 -3.85 -17.32
N PRO A 134 -11.51 -4.12 -17.33
CA PRO A 134 -12.48 -3.03 -17.26
C PRO A 134 -12.36 -2.12 -16.04
N LEU A 135 -11.90 -2.67 -14.90
CA LEU A 135 -11.58 -1.88 -13.70
C LEU A 135 -10.33 -1.02 -13.92
N TRP A 136 -9.26 -1.60 -14.48
CA TRP A 136 -8.03 -0.86 -14.79
C TRP A 136 -8.25 0.22 -15.84
N GLU A 137 -9.06 -0.03 -16.85
CA GLU A 137 -9.50 0.96 -17.85
C GLU A 137 -10.20 2.14 -17.16
N THR A 138 -11.15 1.86 -16.27
CA THR A 138 -11.86 2.91 -15.52
C THR A 138 -10.93 3.73 -14.65
N ILE A 139 -10.00 3.11 -13.92
CA ILE A 139 -9.02 3.81 -13.07
C ILE A 139 -8.09 4.68 -13.93
N ASN A 140 -7.63 4.13 -15.05
CA ASN A 140 -6.76 4.85 -16.00
C ASN A 140 -7.49 6.04 -16.65
N GLU A 141 -8.78 5.92 -17.01
CA GLU A 141 -9.61 7.01 -17.52
C GLU A 141 -9.85 8.11 -16.47
N LEU A 142 -9.91 7.76 -15.19
CA LEU A 142 -10.03 8.71 -14.09
C LEU A 142 -8.72 9.43 -13.78
N ASP A 143 -7.61 9.05 -14.43
CA ASP A 143 -6.25 9.58 -14.24
C ASP A 143 -5.79 9.58 -12.77
N VAL A 144 -6.06 8.48 -12.06
CA VAL A 144 -5.63 8.30 -10.67
C VAL A 144 -4.63 7.16 -10.54
N PRO A 145 -3.71 7.20 -9.56
CA PRO A 145 -2.73 6.15 -9.34
C PRO A 145 -3.34 4.90 -8.68
N VAL A 146 -2.61 3.80 -8.79
CA VAL A 146 -2.85 2.58 -8.01
C VAL A 146 -1.63 2.23 -7.18
N MET A 147 -1.83 1.74 -5.96
CA MET A 147 -0.81 1.11 -5.13
C MET A 147 -1.12 -0.38 -5.04
N ILE A 148 -0.12 -1.23 -5.30
CA ILE A 148 -0.30 -2.69 -5.41
C ILE A 148 0.77 -3.38 -4.57
N ASP A 149 0.35 -4.22 -3.64
CA ASP A 149 1.26 -5.03 -2.82
C ASP A 149 2.03 -6.04 -3.65
N VAL A 150 3.33 -6.12 -3.45
CA VAL A 150 4.23 -7.06 -4.13
C VAL A 150 5.05 -7.88 -3.13
N GLY A 151 5.32 -9.13 -3.50
CA GLY A 151 6.06 -10.07 -2.66
C GLY A 151 5.16 -10.87 -1.75
N THR A 152 5.75 -11.45 -0.71
CA THR A 152 5.01 -12.23 0.28
C THR A 152 4.30 -11.36 1.29
N THR A 153 3.36 -11.95 2.02
CA THR A 153 2.64 -11.30 3.12
C THR A 153 2.67 -12.17 4.38
N GLY A 154 2.54 -11.53 5.55
CA GLY A 154 2.28 -12.22 6.81
C GLY A 154 0.84 -12.74 6.94
N MET A 155 -0.07 -12.23 6.11
CA MET A 155 -1.50 -12.60 6.17
C MET A 155 -1.69 -14.05 5.70
N GLY A 156 -2.30 -14.88 6.55
CA GLY A 156 -2.44 -16.32 6.31
C GLY A 156 -1.17 -17.15 6.54
N ALA A 157 -0.04 -16.53 6.87
CA ALA A 157 1.21 -17.23 7.12
C ALA A 157 1.07 -18.23 8.29
N GLY A 158 1.66 -19.43 8.11
CA GLY A 158 1.58 -20.51 9.10
C GLY A 158 0.23 -21.24 9.17
N MET A 159 -0.78 -20.81 8.43
CA MET A 159 -2.08 -21.47 8.36
C MET A 159 -2.10 -22.52 7.24
N PRO A 160 -2.88 -23.62 7.38
CA PRO A 160 -3.05 -24.58 6.31
C PRO A 160 -3.51 -23.91 5.02
N GLY A 161 -2.75 -24.13 3.93
CA GLY A 161 -3.04 -23.50 2.64
C GLY A 161 -3.03 -21.96 2.65
N GLY A 162 -2.47 -21.31 3.69
CA GLY A 162 -2.44 -19.85 3.81
C GLY A 162 -3.83 -19.20 3.84
N LEU A 163 -4.86 -19.93 4.27
CA LEU A 163 -6.28 -19.52 4.19
C LEU A 163 -6.74 -19.28 2.73
N GLY A 164 -6.17 -19.97 1.76
CA GLY A 164 -6.46 -19.82 0.34
C GLY A 164 -5.61 -18.73 -0.37
N ALA A 165 -4.80 -17.99 0.38
CA ALA A 165 -3.90 -16.98 -0.18
C ALA A 165 -2.83 -17.61 -1.09
N VAL A 166 -2.63 -17.04 -2.28
CA VAL A 166 -1.68 -17.52 -3.28
C VAL A 166 -0.61 -16.47 -3.54
N ILE A 167 0.60 -16.68 -3.05
CA ILE A 167 1.71 -15.72 -3.06
C ILE A 167 2.02 -15.22 -4.48
N ARG A 168 1.97 -16.08 -5.51
CA ARG A 168 2.25 -15.67 -6.89
C ARG A 168 1.38 -14.53 -7.42
N HIS A 169 0.22 -14.25 -6.81
CA HIS A 169 -0.63 -13.13 -7.23
C HIS A 169 0.05 -11.76 -7.04
N ALA A 170 1.03 -11.68 -6.14
CA ALA A 170 1.84 -10.48 -5.93
C ALA A 170 3.26 -10.60 -6.53
N HIS A 171 3.45 -11.45 -7.56
CA HIS A 171 4.71 -11.52 -8.27
C HIS A 171 4.91 -10.27 -9.14
N PRO A 172 6.11 -9.65 -9.17
CA PRO A 172 6.38 -8.43 -9.93
C PRO A 172 6.04 -8.50 -11.43
N SER A 173 6.06 -9.70 -12.03
CA SER A 173 5.67 -9.87 -13.43
C SER A 173 4.24 -9.47 -13.74
N ALA A 174 3.34 -9.55 -12.76
CA ALA A 174 1.97 -9.09 -12.94
C ALA A 174 1.90 -7.56 -13.03
N ILE A 175 2.73 -6.86 -12.24
CA ILE A 175 2.89 -5.40 -12.35
C ILE A 175 3.55 -5.03 -13.68
N ASP A 176 4.56 -5.77 -14.11
CA ASP A 176 5.23 -5.55 -15.41
C ASP A 176 4.23 -5.63 -16.58
N GLN A 177 3.35 -6.65 -16.58
CA GLN A 177 2.31 -6.81 -17.59
C GLN A 177 1.27 -5.68 -17.52
N LEU A 178 0.75 -5.38 -16.33
CA LEU A 178 -0.24 -4.30 -16.15
C LEU A 178 0.32 -2.95 -16.61
N ALA A 179 1.57 -2.64 -16.24
CA ALA A 179 2.23 -1.39 -16.63
C ALA A 179 2.47 -1.30 -18.15
N ALA A 180 2.67 -2.42 -18.84
CA ALA A 180 2.83 -2.46 -20.28
C ALA A 180 1.49 -2.26 -21.00
N ASP A 181 0.41 -2.86 -20.52
CA ASP A 181 -0.92 -2.77 -21.10
C ASP A 181 -1.58 -1.39 -20.82
N PHE A 182 -1.22 -0.73 -19.70
CA PHE A 182 -1.72 0.60 -19.29
C PHE A 182 -0.58 1.60 -19.09
N PRO A 183 0.05 2.09 -20.16
CA PRO A 183 1.28 2.91 -20.06
C PRO A 183 1.07 4.29 -19.40
N ASN A 184 -0.18 4.76 -19.30
CA ASN A 184 -0.53 6.01 -18.63
C ASN A 184 -0.92 5.81 -17.16
N LEU A 185 -1.22 4.57 -16.73
CA LEU A 185 -1.56 4.26 -15.36
C LEU A 185 -0.33 4.43 -14.47
N ARG A 186 -0.43 5.30 -13.46
CA ARG A 186 0.63 5.47 -12.45
C ARG A 186 0.51 4.35 -11.42
N ILE A 187 1.54 3.50 -11.35
CA ILE A 187 1.57 2.34 -10.45
C ILE A 187 2.63 2.57 -9.37
N VAL A 188 2.24 2.39 -8.13
CA VAL A 188 3.13 2.31 -6.97
C VAL A 188 3.17 0.86 -6.51
N ALA A 189 4.30 0.18 -6.66
CA ALA A 189 4.50 -1.10 -6.01
C ALA A 189 4.69 -0.88 -4.50
N ALA A 190 4.02 -1.65 -3.66
CA ALA A 190 4.19 -1.57 -2.22
C ALA A 190 5.06 -2.72 -1.69
N HIS A 191 5.88 -2.43 -0.67
CA HIS A 191 6.81 -3.34 -0.02
C HIS A 191 8.06 -3.71 -0.85
N PRO A 192 9.16 -4.20 -0.21
CA PRO A 192 10.38 -4.59 -0.91
C PRO A 192 10.27 -5.78 -1.88
N GLY A 193 9.09 -6.42 -1.96
CA GLY A 193 8.83 -7.49 -2.92
C GLY A 193 9.50 -8.82 -2.62
N TRP A 194 9.96 -9.04 -1.36
CA TRP A 194 10.60 -10.32 -1.03
C TRP A 194 9.68 -11.52 -1.31
N PRO A 195 10.15 -12.64 -1.93
CA PRO A 195 11.55 -12.93 -2.26
C PRO A 195 12.01 -12.38 -3.64
N TRP A 196 11.17 -11.69 -4.39
CA TRP A 196 11.38 -11.23 -5.77
C TRP A 196 11.85 -9.76 -5.86
N THR A 197 12.64 -9.31 -4.89
CA THR A 197 13.13 -7.92 -4.83
C THR A 197 13.93 -7.51 -6.07
N ASP A 198 14.74 -8.41 -6.63
CA ASP A 198 15.54 -8.13 -7.83
C ASP A 198 14.65 -8.01 -9.07
N GLU A 199 13.61 -8.83 -9.18
CA GLU A 199 12.60 -8.74 -10.26
C GLU A 199 11.82 -7.43 -10.14
N MET A 200 11.41 -7.03 -8.92
CA MET A 200 10.73 -5.76 -8.72
C MET A 200 11.66 -4.57 -9.05
N THR A 201 12.94 -4.67 -8.71
CA THR A 201 13.96 -3.69 -9.12
C THR A 201 14.02 -3.57 -10.65
N ALA A 202 14.01 -4.69 -11.35
CA ALA A 202 14.03 -4.70 -12.84
C ALA A 202 12.77 -4.04 -13.41
N VAL A 203 11.60 -4.34 -12.88
CA VAL A 203 10.33 -3.72 -13.29
C VAL A 203 10.35 -2.21 -13.05
N ALA A 204 10.71 -1.76 -11.84
CA ALA A 204 10.77 -0.35 -11.48
C ALA A 204 11.77 0.44 -12.35
N LEU A 205 12.87 -0.17 -12.77
CA LEU A 205 13.84 0.43 -13.68
C LEU A 205 13.35 0.47 -15.12
N HIS A 206 12.63 -0.57 -15.55
CA HIS A 206 12.21 -0.71 -16.96
C HIS A 206 10.95 0.11 -17.28
N LYS A 207 10.00 0.20 -16.34
CA LYS A 207 8.71 0.86 -16.53
C LYS A 207 8.75 2.33 -16.06
N GLY A 208 8.50 3.26 -16.97
CA GLY A 208 8.44 4.71 -16.66
C GLY A 208 7.30 5.04 -15.69
N ASN A 209 6.19 4.33 -15.78
CA ASN A 209 4.96 4.53 -15.01
C ASN A 209 4.89 3.72 -13.70
N VAL A 210 5.96 3.01 -13.32
CA VAL A 210 6.07 2.27 -12.05
C VAL A 210 7.02 2.99 -11.10
N SER A 211 6.53 3.30 -9.90
CA SER A 211 7.28 3.77 -8.73
C SER A 211 7.19 2.75 -7.60
N TRP A 212 7.89 2.96 -6.50
CA TRP A 212 7.98 1.91 -5.48
C TRP A 212 8.06 2.50 -4.07
N GLU A 213 7.21 2.05 -3.15
CA GLU A 213 7.30 2.38 -1.74
C GLU A 213 7.77 1.16 -0.93
N LEU A 214 8.58 1.39 0.10
CA LEU A 214 9.30 0.33 0.79
C LEU A 214 8.78 0.11 2.22
N SER A 215 7.47 0.02 2.37
CA SER A 215 6.80 -0.26 3.66
C SER A 215 6.83 -1.74 4.06
N GLY A 216 6.29 -2.06 5.22
CA GLY A 216 6.07 -3.43 5.69
C GLY A 216 7.32 -4.20 6.12
N TRP A 217 8.51 -3.68 5.82
CA TRP A 217 9.79 -4.26 6.18
C TRP A 217 10.69 -3.24 6.87
N ALA A 218 11.35 -3.66 7.95
CA ALA A 218 12.33 -2.81 8.59
C ALA A 218 13.57 -2.65 7.69
N PRO A 219 14.09 -1.41 7.48
CA PRO A 219 15.16 -1.11 6.52
C PRO A 219 16.42 -1.95 6.65
N LYS A 220 16.76 -2.40 7.86
CA LYS A 220 17.92 -3.29 8.07
C LYS A 220 17.84 -4.60 7.28
N TYR A 221 16.63 -5.07 6.96
CA TYR A 221 16.40 -6.30 6.20
C TYR A 221 16.35 -6.09 4.69
N PHE A 222 16.44 -4.85 4.21
CA PHE A 222 16.53 -4.61 2.78
C PHE A 222 17.78 -5.27 2.21
N PRO A 223 17.69 -6.00 1.08
CA PRO A 223 18.86 -6.54 0.40
C PRO A 223 19.87 -5.45 0.05
N ASP A 224 21.17 -5.76 0.11
CA ASP A 224 22.21 -4.78 -0.21
C ASP A 224 22.12 -4.27 -1.64
N ALA A 225 21.65 -5.09 -2.57
CA ALA A 225 21.37 -4.68 -3.95
C ALA A 225 20.31 -3.57 -3.98
N LEU A 226 19.19 -3.74 -3.26
CA LEU A 226 18.15 -2.72 -3.16
C LEU A 226 18.69 -1.44 -2.52
N LYS A 227 19.39 -1.53 -1.38
CA LYS A 227 20.00 -0.36 -0.71
C LYS A 227 20.90 0.45 -1.65
N ARG A 228 21.68 -0.24 -2.50
CA ARG A 228 22.52 0.39 -3.53
C ARG A 228 21.70 1.06 -4.63
N ASP A 229 20.65 0.40 -5.12
CA ASP A 229 19.81 0.91 -6.19
C ASP A 229 18.95 2.10 -5.76
N VAL A 230 18.50 2.14 -4.51
CA VAL A 230 17.85 3.30 -3.89
C VAL A 230 18.76 4.54 -3.94
N LYS A 231 20.06 4.40 -3.63
CA LYS A 231 21.04 5.50 -3.73
C LYS A 231 21.28 6.00 -5.16
N GLY A 232 21.06 5.15 -6.13
CA GLY A 232 21.44 5.40 -7.52
C GLY A 232 20.25 5.46 -8.47
N ARG A 233 19.97 4.33 -9.11
CA ARG A 233 19.05 4.23 -10.25
C ARG A 233 17.59 4.46 -9.89
N LEU A 234 17.19 4.19 -8.64
CA LEU A 234 15.81 4.30 -8.16
C LEU A 234 15.56 5.55 -7.31
N LYS A 235 16.54 6.41 -7.09
CA LYS A 235 16.45 7.58 -6.19
C LYS A 235 15.24 8.50 -6.43
N ASP A 236 14.75 8.56 -7.65
CA ASP A 236 13.61 9.38 -8.04
C ASP A 236 12.28 8.60 -8.14
N LYS A 237 12.27 7.33 -7.70
CA LYS A 237 11.10 6.45 -7.75
C LYS A 237 10.72 5.85 -6.40
N ILE A 238 11.65 5.88 -5.42
CA ILE A 238 11.40 5.31 -4.08
C ILE A 238 10.64 6.31 -3.22
N MET A 239 9.64 5.81 -2.51
CA MET A 239 8.82 6.57 -1.58
C MET A 239 8.75 5.88 -0.22
N PHE A 240 8.47 6.64 0.83
CA PHE A 240 8.31 6.14 2.18
C PHE A 240 6.87 5.66 2.42
N GLY A 241 6.75 4.51 3.07
CA GLY A 241 5.55 3.99 3.68
C GLY A 241 5.94 3.20 4.94
N SER A 242 5.06 3.16 5.92
CA SER A 242 5.29 2.40 7.16
C SER A 242 4.62 1.03 7.18
N ASP A 243 3.52 0.88 6.45
CA ASP A 243 2.57 -0.22 6.63
C ASP A 243 2.04 -0.24 8.07
N TYR A 244 1.75 0.99 8.58
CA TYR A 244 1.21 1.14 9.93
C TYR A 244 -0.06 0.27 10.12
N PRO A 245 -0.18 -0.51 11.20
CA PRO A 245 0.60 -0.47 12.45
C PRO A 245 1.69 -1.55 12.56
N SER A 246 2.22 -2.05 11.45
CA SER A 246 3.11 -3.22 11.44
C SER A 246 4.42 -3.00 12.18
N ILE A 247 5.07 -1.85 11.98
CA ILE A 247 6.36 -1.51 12.57
C ILE A 247 6.26 -0.15 13.26
N PRO A 248 6.75 0.00 14.53
CA PRO A 248 6.78 1.28 15.21
C PRO A 248 7.61 2.34 14.48
N TYR A 249 7.13 3.58 14.41
CA TYR A 249 7.79 4.69 13.73
C TYR A 249 9.21 4.97 14.23
N ASP A 250 9.43 4.96 15.54
CA ASP A 250 10.77 5.15 16.13
C ASP A 250 11.79 4.19 15.56
N ARG A 251 11.40 2.93 15.40
CA ARG A 251 12.26 1.92 14.81
C ARG A 251 12.47 2.18 13.31
N LEU A 252 11.42 2.51 12.57
CA LEU A 252 11.53 2.80 11.14
C LEU A 252 12.47 3.97 10.89
N PHE A 253 12.27 5.10 11.56
CA PHE A 253 13.10 6.29 11.38
C PHE A 253 14.55 6.05 11.77
N LYS A 254 14.78 5.34 12.89
CA LYS A 254 16.13 4.95 13.29
C LYS A 254 16.83 4.12 12.21
N GLU A 255 16.17 3.05 11.72
CA GLU A 255 16.76 2.16 10.74
C GLU A 255 16.94 2.81 9.35
N TRP A 256 16.03 3.73 8.93
CA TRP A 256 16.24 4.54 7.74
C TRP A 256 17.47 5.46 7.87
N ASN A 257 17.67 6.12 9.00
CA ASN A 257 18.83 6.96 9.25
C ASN A 257 20.13 6.13 9.26
N GLU A 258 20.11 4.91 9.79
CA GLU A 258 21.25 3.99 9.82
C GLU A 258 21.69 3.52 8.42
N LEU A 259 20.87 3.69 7.37
CA LEU A 259 21.27 3.41 5.98
C LEU A 259 22.33 4.39 5.46
N GLY A 260 22.50 5.54 6.11
CA GLY A 260 23.53 6.55 5.77
C GLY A 260 23.30 7.16 4.39
N TYR A 261 22.05 7.39 4.01
CA TYR A 261 21.70 8.15 2.81
C TYR A 261 21.91 9.64 3.04
N SER A 262 22.16 10.40 1.95
CA SER A 262 22.25 11.86 2.05
C SER A 262 20.91 12.50 2.40
N ASP A 263 20.94 13.68 3.00
CA ASP A 263 19.72 14.43 3.34
C ASP A 263 18.84 14.68 2.11
N ASP A 264 19.42 15.05 0.97
CA ASP A 264 18.69 15.23 -0.29
C ASP A 264 17.95 13.96 -0.75
N LEU A 265 18.57 12.78 -0.56
CA LEU A 265 17.93 11.51 -0.90
C LEU A 265 16.83 11.16 0.10
N MET A 266 17.07 11.42 1.38
CA MET A 266 16.05 11.22 2.42
C MET A 266 14.84 12.12 2.20
N GLU A 267 15.03 13.39 1.83
CA GLU A 267 13.94 14.30 1.47
C GLU A 267 13.13 13.77 0.28
N LYS A 268 13.79 13.26 -0.76
CA LYS A 268 13.10 12.64 -1.90
C LYS A 268 12.26 11.44 -1.48
N ILE A 269 12.80 10.56 -0.66
CA ILE A 269 12.12 9.33 -0.22
C ILE A 269 10.95 9.67 0.70
N PHE A 270 11.16 10.57 1.68
CA PHE A 270 10.19 10.82 2.72
C PHE A 270 9.03 11.75 2.30
N HIS A 271 9.20 12.56 1.24
CA HIS A 271 8.08 13.35 0.72
C HIS A 271 8.21 13.74 -0.77
N GLY A 272 9.39 14.13 -1.25
CA GLY A 272 9.52 14.77 -2.55
C GLY A 272 9.09 13.91 -3.74
N ASN A 273 9.36 12.60 -3.71
CA ASN A 273 8.90 11.69 -4.76
C ASN A 273 7.37 11.50 -4.71
N ALA A 274 6.79 11.39 -3.52
CA ALA A 274 5.33 11.28 -3.36
C ALA A 274 4.63 12.53 -3.89
N GLU A 275 5.12 13.73 -3.55
CA GLU A 275 4.58 14.99 -4.06
C GLU A 275 4.64 15.07 -5.58
N ARG A 276 5.77 14.72 -6.16
CA ARG A 276 5.99 14.80 -7.62
C ARG A 276 5.19 13.74 -8.40
N ILE A 277 5.12 12.52 -7.91
CA ILE A 277 4.53 11.38 -8.63
C ILE A 277 3.02 11.32 -8.44
N LEU A 278 2.55 11.62 -7.22
CA LEU A 278 1.16 11.45 -6.82
C LEU A 278 0.40 12.77 -6.69
N GLY A 279 1.09 13.91 -6.74
CA GLY A 279 0.48 15.23 -6.58
C GLY A 279 0.07 15.55 -5.15
N LEU A 280 0.76 15.02 -4.16
CA LEU A 280 0.47 15.18 -2.73
C LEU A 280 1.02 16.50 -2.15
#